data_39c1e16f6aa9449b1809904e32a5f933
#
_entry.id   39c1e16f6aa9449b1809904e32a5f933
#
_cell.length_a   1.000
_cell.length_b   1.000
_cell.length_c   1.000
_cell.angle_alpha   90.00
_cell.angle_beta   90.00
_cell.angle_gamma   90.00
#
_symmetry.space_group_name_H-M   'P 1'
#
loop_
_entity.id
_entity.type
_entity.pdbx_description
1 polymer ?
#
loop_
_entity_poly.entity_id
_entity_poly.type
_entity_poly.pdbx_seq_one_letter_code
_entity_poly.pdbx_strand_id
1 'polypeptide(L)'
;MAQRQAIMVRIRIHKRGEPAENRTHLRLAEHLPDSPLEYVARLWKEADEETLLDERHSRIYIPSTGRFVDDTIILKAQTGSYGENGQLVDIQTRQLTANIDPQQAATASCRIGIRTVDEKTVLAVVEQSRNGHFRQPFEKALRAGLDKSYTWDFETITRGDVWLKEQAELKKVTVFREQKSADSAVTDSTATEGVLSSSFSPANERQNWLHKLLRKEVSPYELLAFPNMEEDDTVKLEVTDGEQSRTFVLDDPRTPRTRELIPTTHADGVASDKEFSQFCAKAASDLEDDTY
;
A
#
# COMPACT_ATOMS: atom_id res chain seq x y z
N MET A 1 -16.11 -4.23 14.60
CA MET A 1 -16.15 -3.87 13.16
C MET A 1 -14.71 -3.78 12.65
N ALA A 2 -14.46 -3.97 11.36
CA ALA A 2 -13.08 -3.91 10.85
C ALA A 2 -12.63 -2.45 10.77
N GLN A 3 -11.59 -2.11 11.52
CA GLN A 3 -10.93 -0.82 11.48
C GLN A 3 -10.32 -0.59 10.08
N ARG A 4 -10.38 0.65 9.58
CA ARG A 4 -9.80 1.00 8.29
C ARG A 4 -8.29 1.08 8.36
N GLN A 5 -7.65 0.78 7.24
CA GLN A 5 -6.20 0.81 7.09
C GLN A 5 -5.79 1.90 6.10
N ALA A 6 -4.54 2.32 6.17
CA ALA A 6 -3.96 3.27 5.23
C ALA A 6 -2.67 2.73 4.61
N ILE A 7 -2.41 3.15 3.38
CA ILE A 7 -1.13 3.01 2.70
C ILE A 7 -0.55 4.41 2.55
N MET A 8 0.73 4.57 2.83
CA MET A 8 1.44 5.82 2.66
C MET A 8 2.20 5.82 1.33
N VAL A 9 2.11 6.91 0.59
CA VAL A 9 2.75 7.08 -0.71
C VAL A 9 3.48 8.42 -0.71
N ARG A 10 4.79 8.38 -0.89
CA ARG A 10 5.62 9.54 -1.15
C ARG A 10 5.45 9.95 -2.61
N ILE A 11 5.19 11.22 -2.86
CA ILE A 11 4.96 11.77 -4.19
C ILE A 11 5.98 12.87 -4.43
N ARG A 12 6.75 12.74 -5.51
CA ARG A 12 7.80 13.68 -5.93
C ARG A 12 7.75 13.85 -7.43
N ILE A 13 8.44 14.86 -7.96
CA ILE A 13 8.61 15.05 -9.40
C ILE A 13 10.08 15.02 -9.80
N HIS A 14 10.37 14.53 -10.99
CA HIS A 14 11.68 14.58 -11.62
C HIS A 14 11.54 14.83 -13.13
N LYS A 15 12.64 15.17 -13.81
CA LYS A 15 12.62 15.32 -15.27
C LYS A 15 12.37 13.98 -15.94
N ARG A 16 11.57 14.00 -17.01
CA ARG A 16 11.29 12.81 -17.79
C ARG A 16 12.56 12.32 -18.51
N GLY A 17 12.78 11.01 -18.50
CA GLY A 17 13.93 10.38 -19.15
C GLY A 17 15.19 10.29 -18.29
N GLU A 18 15.18 10.82 -17.06
CA GLU A 18 16.30 10.61 -16.14
C GLU A 18 16.36 9.13 -15.70
N PRO A 19 17.55 8.48 -15.80
CA PRO A 19 17.76 7.12 -15.29
C PRO A 19 17.46 7.06 -13.78
N ALA A 20 16.95 5.94 -13.29
CA ALA A 20 16.55 5.78 -11.89
C ALA A 20 17.67 6.12 -10.89
N GLU A 21 18.90 5.74 -11.22
CA GLU A 21 20.14 5.95 -10.44
C GLU A 21 20.58 7.42 -10.32
N ASN A 22 20.12 8.28 -11.25
CA ASN A 22 20.54 9.69 -11.33
C ASN A 22 19.36 10.66 -11.12
N ARG A 23 18.19 10.17 -10.69
CA ARG A 23 17.01 11.02 -10.53
C ARG A 23 17.22 12.09 -9.47
N THR A 24 17.05 13.32 -9.88
CA THR A 24 17.03 14.46 -8.98
C THR A 24 15.59 14.93 -8.78
N HIS A 25 15.10 14.84 -7.54
CA HIS A 25 13.76 15.32 -7.22
C HIS A 25 13.75 16.85 -7.14
N LEU A 26 12.77 17.44 -7.80
CA LEU A 26 12.67 18.88 -8.01
C LEU A 26 11.80 19.54 -6.92
N ARG A 27 12.00 20.82 -6.68
CA ARG A 27 11.15 21.62 -5.81
C ARG A 27 9.77 21.80 -6.43
N LEU A 28 8.74 21.35 -5.74
CA LEU A 28 7.39 21.34 -6.28
C LEU A 28 6.88 22.72 -6.64
N ALA A 29 7.11 23.72 -5.79
CA ALA A 29 6.65 25.09 -5.99
C ALA A 29 7.27 25.79 -7.22
N GLU A 30 8.42 25.32 -7.71
CA GLU A 30 9.09 25.91 -8.88
C GLU A 30 8.56 25.33 -10.21
N HIS A 31 7.86 24.19 -10.15
CA HIS A 31 7.47 23.42 -11.33
C HIS A 31 5.95 23.16 -11.42
N LEU A 32 5.19 23.49 -10.38
CA LEU A 32 3.75 23.40 -10.38
C LEU A 32 3.14 24.81 -10.47
N PRO A 33 2.02 24.98 -11.18
CA PRO A 33 1.40 26.29 -11.38
C PRO A 33 0.70 26.85 -10.13
N ASP A 34 0.37 25.99 -9.17
CA ASP A 34 -0.32 26.31 -7.93
C ASP A 34 0.48 25.76 -6.74
N SER A 35 0.01 26.00 -5.51
CA SER A 35 0.56 25.27 -4.36
C SER A 35 0.44 23.77 -4.59
N PRO A 36 1.42 22.94 -4.18
CA PRO A 36 1.41 21.51 -4.45
C PRO A 36 0.10 20.80 -4.05
N LEU A 37 -0.48 21.18 -2.91
CA LEU A 37 -1.71 20.59 -2.40
C LEU A 37 -2.92 20.99 -3.24
N GLU A 38 -3.04 22.27 -3.60
CA GLU A 38 -4.14 22.78 -4.44
C GLU A 38 -4.06 22.21 -5.85
N TYR A 39 -2.85 22.11 -6.40
CA TYR A 39 -2.62 21.51 -7.70
C TYR A 39 -3.08 20.06 -7.74
N VAL A 40 -2.67 19.24 -6.77
CA VAL A 40 -3.08 17.84 -6.66
C VAL A 40 -4.60 17.70 -6.48
N ALA A 41 -5.20 18.54 -5.65
CA ALA A 41 -6.65 18.53 -5.44
C ALA A 41 -7.42 18.91 -6.70
N ARG A 42 -6.93 19.89 -7.47
CA ARG A 42 -7.51 20.30 -8.73
C ARG A 42 -7.45 19.18 -9.77
N LEU A 43 -6.29 18.55 -9.95
CA LEU A 43 -6.13 17.44 -10.91
C LEU A 43 -7.08 16.27 -10.58
N TRP A 44 -7.29 15.96 -9.31
CA TRP A 44 -8.24 14.93 -8.92
C TRP A 44 -9.69 15.33 -9.24
N LYS A 45 -10.04 16.59 -9.02
CA LYS A 45 -11.39 17.11 -9.30
C LYS A 45 -11.70 17.14 -10.81
N GLU A 46 -10.67 17.37 -11.63
CA GLU A 46 -10.76 17.48 -13.10
C GLU A 46 -10.48 16.13 -13.80
N ALA A 47 -10.36 15.02 -13.03
CA ALA A 47 -10.13 13.70 -13.60
C ALA A 47 -11.24 13.32 -14.60
N ASP A 48 -10.82 12.83 -15.75
CA ASP A 48 -11.72 12.44 -16.83
C ASP A 48 -12.47 11.12 -16.55
N GLU A 49 -13.49 10.85 -17.33
CA GLU A 49 -14.34 9.66 -17.20
C GLU A 49 -13.52 8.38 -17.39
N GLU A 50 -12.54 8.36 -18.28
CA GLU A 50 -11.64 7.22 -18.50
C GLU A 50 -10.78 6.90 -17.27
N THR A 51 -10.41 7.93 -16.49
CA THR A 51 -9.69 7.78 -15.23
C THR A 51 -10.60 7.24 -14.11
N LEU A 52 -11.88 7.61 -14.15
CA LEU A 52 -12.84 7.27 -13.09
C LEU A 52 -13.58 5.96 -13.32
N LEU A 53 -13.45 5.36 -14.50
CA LEU A 53 -14.02 4.07 -14.84
C LEU A 53 -12.91 3.09 -15.22
N ASP A 54 -12.72 2.06 -14.42
CA ASP A 54 -11.78 0.97 -14.70
C ASP A 54 -12.57 -0.25 -15.21
N GLU A 55 -12.77 -0.30 -16.52
CA GLU A 55 -13.51 -1.38 -17.17
C GLU A 55 -12.83 -2.74 -17.02
N ARG A 56 -11.48 -2.78 -17.01
CA ARG A 56 -10.71 -4.01 -16.89
C ARG A 56 -10.96 -4.74 -15.57
N HIS A 57 -11.14 -3.96 -14.50
CA HIS A 57 -11.38 -4.51 -13.14
C HIS A 57 -12.83 -4.29 -12.69
N SER A 58 -13.71 -3.84 -13.58
CA SER A 58 -15.12 -3.56 -13.30
C SER A 58 -15.28 -2.65 -12.08
N ARG A 59 -14.55 -1.53 -12.04
CA ARG A 59 -14.56 -0.59 -10.92
C ARG A 59 -14.98 0.82 -11.35
N ILE A 60 -15.73 1.47 -10.48
CA ILE A 60 -16.14 2.86 -10.64
C ILE A 60 -15.61 3.68 -9.46
N TYR A 61 -15.24 4.92 -9.75
CA TYR A 61 -14.78 5.90 -8.81
C TYR A 61 -15.57 7.19 -9.00
N ILE A 62 -16.23 7.65 -7.95
CA ILE A 62 -17.02 8.88 -7.97
C ILE A 62 -16.35 9.89 -7.06
N PRO A 63 -15.60 10.87 -7.59
CA PRO A 63 -14.92 11.86 -6.79
C PRO A 63 -15.93 12.77 -6.11
N SER A 64 -15.60 13.19 -4.90
CA SER A 64 -16.30 14.27 -4.20
C SER A 64 -15.33 15.39 -3.86
N THR A 65 -15.87 16.55 -3.50
CA THR A 65 -15.08 17.75 -3.24
C THR A 65 -14.07 17.51 -2.12
N GLY A 66 -12.81 17.79 -2.39
CA GLY A 66 -11.75 17.82 -1.37
C GLY A 66 -11.95 19.00 -0.42
N ARG A 67 -11.53 18.84 0.83
CA ARG A 67 -11.53 19.92 1.81
C ARG A 67 -10.23 19.97 2.60
N PHE A 68 -9.85 21.16 3.01
CA PHE A 68 -8.79 21.36 3.98
C PHE A 68 -9.28 21.03 5.39
N VAL A 69 -8.49 20.27 6.12
CA VAL A 69 -8.62 20.05 7.56
C VAL A 69 -7.22 20.22 8.13
N ASP A 70 -7.02 21.29 8.86
CA ASP A 70 -5.70 21.79 9.24
C ASP A 70 -4.82 21.94 7.96
N ASP A 71 -3.56 21.46 7.95
CA ASP A 71 -2.66 21.50 6.80
C ASP A 71 -2.78 20.27 5.88
N THR A 72 -3.88 19.55 5.92
CA THR A 72 -4.13 18.36 5.11
C THR A 72 -5.30 18.58 4.18
N ILE A 73 -5.14 18.32 2.88
CA ILE A 73 -6.28 18.20 1.98
C ILE A 73 -6.80 16.76 2.05
N ILE A 74 -8.08 16.61 2.36
CA ILE A 74 -8.75 15.32 2.35
C ILE A 74 -9.59 15.23 1.08
N LEU A 75 -9.13 14.42 0.13
CA LEU A 75 -9.89 14.02 -1.05
C LEU A 75 -10.80 12.84 -0.70
N LYS A 76 -12.01 12.84 -1.24
CA LYS A 76 -12.96 11.75 -1.05
C LYS A 76 -13.40 11.18 -2.38
N ALA A 77 -13.66 9.89 -2.41
CA ALA A 77 -14.34 9.24 -3.51
C ALA A 77 -15.21 8.11 -2.97
N GLN A 78 -16.25 7.80 -3.71
CA GLN A 78 -16.93 6.51 -3.57
C GLN A 78 -16.32 5.54 -4.56
N THR A 79 -15.97 4.35 -4.10
CA THR A 79 -15.42 3.28 -4.94
C THR A 79 -16.30 2.04 -4.81
N GLY A 80 -16.54 1.37 -5.94
CA GLY A 80 -17.34 0.14 -5.97
C GLY A 80 -17.00 -0.73 -7.15
N SER A 81 -17.45 -1.97 -7.10
CA SER A 81 -17.38 -2.91 -8.20
C SER A 81 -18.75 -3.06 -8.83
N TYR A 82 -18.79 -3.23 -10.15
CA TYR A 82 -20.00 -3.47 -10.95
C TYR A 82 -19.78 -4.70 -11.84
N GLY A 83 -20.78 -5.07 -12.63
CA GLY A 83 -20.67 -6.15 -13.62
C GLY A 83 -21.21 -7.51 -13.14
N GLU A 84 -21.64 -7.62 -11.90
CA GLU A 84 -22.22 -8.84 -11.35
C GLU A 84 -23.62 -8.56 -10.79
N ASN A 85 -24.52 -9.55 -10.93
CA ASN A 85 -25.78 -9.54 -10.19
C ASN A 85 -25.50 -9.76 -8.72
N GLY A 86 -26.07 -8.93 -7.87
CA GLY A 86 -25.90 -9.02 -6.43
C GLY A 86 -27.20 -8.86 -5.69
N GLN A 87 -27.15 -9.09 -4.39
CA GLN A 87 -28.28 -8.88 -3.49
C GLN A 87 -27.83 -8.13 -2.25
N LEU A 88 -28.61 -7.13 -1.86
CA LEU A 88 -28.48 -6.48 -0.56
C LEU A 88 -29.38 -7.21 0.43
N VAL A 89 -28.77 -7.75 1.48
CA VAL A 89 -29.47 -8.46 2.54
C VAL A 89 -29.24 -7.70 3.86
N ASP A 90 -30.29 -7.42 4.57
CA ASP A 90 -30.22 -6.92 5.94
C ASP A 90 -29.61 -7.97 6.84
N ILE A 91 -28.52 -7.61 7.53
CA ILE A 91 -27.76 -8.57 8.35
C ILE A 91 -28.45 -8.97 9.65
N GLN A 92 -29.40 -8.16 10.14
CA GLN A 92 -30.14 -8.44 11.36
C GLN A 92 -31.36 -9.29 11.07
N THR A 93 -32.13 -8.90 10.06
CA THR A 93 -33.39 -9.60 9.70
C THR A 93 -33.16 -10.75 8.72
N ARG A 94 -31.99 -10.78 8.04
CA ARG A 94 -31.63 -11.72 6.96
C ARG A 94 -32.59 -11.66 5.77
N GLN A 95 -33.30 -10.55 5.60
CA GLN A 95 -34.23 -10.35 4.51
C GLN A 95 -33.55 -9.66 3.33
N LEU A 96 -33.96 -10.01 2.12
CA LEU A 96 -33.56 -9.34 0.90
C LEU A 96 -34.10 -7.91 0.90
N THR A 97 -33.20 -6.91 0.77
CA THR A 97 -33.55 -5.50 0.75
C THR A 97 -33.63 -4.97 -0.68
N ALA A 98 -32.70 -5.39 -1.55
CA ALA A 98 -32.65 -4.99 -2.94
C ALA A 98 -31.83 -5.96 -3.79
N ASN A 99 -32.08 -6.01 -5.08
CA ASN A 99 -31.20 -6.62 -6.07
C ASN A 99 -30.25 -5.56 -6.62
N ILE A 100 -29.04 -5.94 -6.95
CA ILE A 100 -28.04 -5.10 -7.63
C ILE A 100 -27.93 -5.62 -9.05
N ASP A 101 -28.25 -4.75 -10.02
CA ASP A 101 -28.08 -5.04 -11.46
C ASP A 101 -26.60 -4.92 -11.83
N PRO A 102 -26.10 -5.65 -12.88
CA PRO A 102 -24.72 -5.52 -13.35
C PRO A 102 -24.27 -4.10 -13.72
N GLN A 103 -25.18 -3.20 -14.02
CA GLN A 103 -24.91 -1.79 -14.29
C GLN A 103 -24.88 -0.93 -13.01
N GLN A 104 -25.14 -1.52 -11.86
CA GLN A 104 -25.11 -0.86 -10.57
C GLN A 104 -23.88 -1.28 -9.78
N ALA A 105 -23.35 -0.39 -8.95
CA ALA A 105 -22.22 -0.66 -8.07
C ALA A 105 -22.58 -0.45 -6.60
N ALA A 106 -22.24 -1.41 -5.77
CA ALA A 106 -22.23 -1.20 -4.33
C ALA A 106 -20.98 -0.41 -3.95
N THR A 107 -21.13 0.85 -3.59
CA THR A 107 -20.01 1.75 -3.31
C THR A 107 -19.73 1.92 -1.82
N ALA A 108 -18.47 2.22 -1.50
CA ALA A 108 -18.06 2.68 -0.18
C ALA A 108 -17.20 3.94 -0.30
N SER A 109 -17.35 4.84 0.67
CA SER A 109 -16.53 6.05 0.75
C SER A 109 -15.10 5.69 1.18
N CYS A 110 -14.11 6.23 0.47
CA CYS A 110 -12.69 6.19 0.77
C CYS A 110 -12.09 7.59 0.73
N ARG A 111 -10.94 7.78 1.37
CA ARG A 111 -10.24 9.07 1.45
C ARG A 111 -8.78 8.92 1.02
N ILE A 112 -8.22 10.03 0.52
CA ILE A 112 -6.79 10.26 0.44
C ILE A 112 -6.52 11.56 1.17
N GLY A 113 -5.70 11.50 2.23
CA GLY A 113 -5.15 12.68 2.88
C GLY A 113 -3.84 13.07 2.24
N ILE A 114 -3.68 14.33 1.89
CA ILE A 114 -2.48 14.85 1.20
C ILE A 114 -1.89 15.96 2.04
N ARG A 115 -0.59 15.86 2.30
CA ARG A 115 0.17 16.82 3.09
C ARG A 115 1.55 17.05 2.47
N THR A 116 2.02 18.29 2.52
CA THR A 116 3.41 18.60 2.18
C THR A 116 4.31 18.13 3.33
N VAL A 117 5.38 17.44 3.01
CA VAL A 117 6.46 17.03 3.95
C VAL A 117 7.59 18.04 3.89
N ASP A 118 8.12 18.26 2.69
CA ASP A 118 9.18 19.22 2.42
C ASP A 118 8.95 19.92 1.06
N GLU A 119 9.89 20.73 0.62
CA GLU A 119 9.81 21.48 -0.65
C GLU A 119 9.75 20.60 -1.91
N LYS A 120 10.12 19.31 -1.82
CA LYS A 120 10.18 18.34 -2.93
C LYS A 120 9.19 17.19 -2.77
N THR A 121 8.57 17.05 -1.61
CA THR A 121 7.83 15.85 -1.21
C THR A 121 6.44 16.18 -0.72
N VAL A 122 5.47 15.48 -1.30
CA VAL A 122 4.10 15.40 -0.79
C VAL A 122 3.85 13.97 -0.32
N LEU A 123 3.23 13.82 0.83
CA LEU A 123 2.73 12.54 1.35
C LEU A 123 1.26 12.39 1.00
N ALA A 124 0.91 11.26 0.38
CA ALA A 124 -0.47 10.82 0.26
C ALA A 124 -0.74 9.62 1.17
N VAL A 125 -1.69 9.75 2.06
CA VAL A 125 -2.20 8.69 2.94
C VAL A 125 -3.48 8.15 2.33
N VAL A 126 -3.43 6.96 1.77
CA VAL A 126 -4.54 6.32 1.04
C VAL A 126 -5.30 5.40 1.98
N GLU A 127 -6.51 5.80 2.37
CA GLU A 127 -7.41 4.97 3.17
C GLU A 127 -7.90 3.77 2.35
N GLN A 128 -7.87 2.59 2.98
CA GLN A 128 -8.41 1.35 2.40
C GLN A 128 -9.69 0.94 3.11
N SER A 129 -10.72 0.63 2.33
CA SER A 129 -11.95 -0.03 2.78
C SER A 129 -12.00 -1.48 2.26
N ARG A 130 -13.02 -2.23 2.67
CA ARG A 130 -13.28 -3.57 2.09
C ARG A 130 -13.54 -3.51 0.58
N ASN A 131 -14.13 -2.42 0.09
CA ASN A 131 -14.45 -2.22 -1.32
C ASN A 131 -13.29 -1.61 -2.11
N GLY A 132 -12.09 -1.53 -1.50
CA GLY A 132 -10.87 -1.06 -2.15
C GLY A 132 -10.50 0.38 -1.77
N HIS A 133 -9.76 1.01 -2.65
CA HIS A 133 -9.24 2.37 -2.54
C HIS A 133 -9.16 2.99 -3.93
N PHE A 134 -8.94 4.30 -4.04
CA PHE A 134 -8.84 4.99 -5.33
C PHE A 134 -7.41 5.49 -5.65
N ARG A 135 -6.38 4.79 -5.18
CA ARG A 135 -4.98 5.15 -5.44
C ARG A 135 -4.64 5.19 -6.94
N GLN A 136 -5.00 4.14 -7.67
CA GLN A 136 -4.67 4.05 -9.11
C GLN A 136 -5.29 5.18 -9.96
N PRO A 137 -6.61 5.46 -9.89
CA PRO A 137 -7.19 6.59 -10.60
C PRO A 137 -6.62 7.93 -10.13
N PHE A 138 -6.30 8.09 -8.84
CA PHE A 138 -5.63 9.28 -8.33
C PHE A 138 -4.25 9.47 -8.97
N GLU A 139 -3.39 8.44 -8.99
CA GLU A 139 -2.09 8.51 -9.66
C GLU A 139 -2.22 8.78 -11.17
N LYS A 140 -3.23 8.19 -11.84
CA LYS A 140 -3.52 8.43 -13.27
C LYS A 140 -3.91 9.88 -13.52
N ALA A 141 -4.79 10.45 -12.69
CA ALA A 141 -5.17 11.86 -12.77
C ALA A 141 -3.97 12.80 -12.60
N LEU A 142 -3.09 12.55 -11.64
CA LEU A 142 -1.88 13.34 -11.46
C LEU A 142 -0.95 13.26 -12.68
N ARG A 143 -0.76 12.08 -13.25
CA ARG A 143 0.09 11.89 -14.43
C ARG A 143 -0.47 12.59 -15.67
N ALA A 144 -1.78 12.62 -15.82
CA ALA A 144 -2.44 13.27 -16.95
C ALA A 144 -2.29 14.79 -16.91
N GLY A 145 -2.29 15.40 -15.72
CA GLY A 145 -2.23 16.85 -15.55
C GLY A 145 -0.83 17.46 -15.50
N LEU A 146 0.24 16.65 -15.41
CA LEU A 146 1.60 17.17 -15.33
C LEU A 146 2.15 17.50 -16.72
N ASP A 147 2.95 18.58 -16.81
CA ASP A 147 3.68 18.92 -18.02
C ASP A 147 4.55 17.74 -18.50
N LYS A 148 4.57 17.55 -19.84
CA LYS A 148 5.25 16.41 -20.47
C LYS A 148 6.76 16.34 -20.24
N SER A 149 7.38 17.44 -19.79
CA SER A 149 8.81 17.50 -19.45
C SER A 149 9.12 16.82 -18.12
N TYR A 150 8.12 16.57 -17.30
CA TYR A 150 8.26 16.00 -15.96
C TYR A 150 7.50 14.67 -15.80
N THR A 151 7.83 13.98 -14.72
CA THR A 151 7.15 12.72 -14.33
C THR A 151 6.96 12.71 -12.82
N TRP A 152 5.76 12.27 -12.38
CA TRP A 152 5.51 11.96 -11.00
C TRP A 152 6.18 10.65 -10.61
N ASP A 153 6.86 10.66 -9.49
CA ASP A 153 7.41 9.50 -8.81
C ASP A 153 6.51 9.16 -7.61
N PHE A 154 5.95 7.94 -7.59
CA PHE A 154 5.06 7.44 -6.54
C PHE A 154 5.74 6.29 -5.83
N GLU A 155 6.31 6.56 -4.70
CA GLU A 155 6.97 5.57 -3.86
C GLU A 155 6.08 5.17 -2.70
N THR A 156 5.74 3.88 -2.60
CA THR A 156 5.04 3.38 -1.42
C THR A 156 6.01 3.35 -0.26
N ILE A 157 5.71 4.09 0.80
CA ILE A 157 6.52 4.10 2.01
C ILE A 157 6.27 2.79 2.73
N THR A 158 7.33 2.03 2.87
CA THR A 158 7.36 0.84 3.68
C THR A 158 8.09 1.22 4.97
N ARG A 159 7.35 1.39 6.06
CA ARG A 159 7.95 1.64 7.39
C ARG A 159 8.72 0.42 7.92
N GLY A 160 9.12 -0.47 7.03
CA GLY A 160 9.91 -1.64 7.37
C GLY A 160 11.14 -1.29 8.18
N ASP A 161 11.85 -0.26 7.76
CA ASP A 161 13.12 0.14 8.38
C ASP A 161 12.94 0.78 9.75
N VAL A 162 11.93 1.62 9.94
CA VAL A 162 11.60 2.22 11.25
C VAL A 162 11.08 1.16 12.21
N TRP A 163 10.18 0.33 11.72
CA TRP A 163 9.57 -0.73 12.53
C TRP A 163 10.58 -1.81 12.93
N LEU A 164 11.57 -2.09 12.06
CA LEU A 164 12.64 -3.04 12.31
C LEU A 164 13.73 -2.50 13.28
N LYS A 165 13.82 -1.17 13.47
CA LYS A 165 14.90 -0.57 14.27
C LYS A 165 14.63 -0.53 15.78
N GLU A 166 13.41 -0.35 16.27
CA GLU A 166 13.23 0.10 17.66
C GLU A 166 12.79 -0.96 18.67
N GLN A 167 11.91 -1.89 18.37
CA GLN A 167 11.42 -2.90 19.33
C GLN A 167 10.96 -4.21 18.69
N ALA A 168 11.24 -4.40 17.41
CA ALA A 168 10.73 -5.54 16.68
C ALA A 168 11.46 -6.83 17.04
N GLU A 169 10.70 -7.89 17.25
CA GLU A 169 11.17 -9.24 17.53
C GLU A 169 10.82 -10.18 16.38
N LEU A 170 11.76 -11.03 15.98
CA LEU A 170 11.49 -12.07 15.01
C LEU A 170 10.57 -13.14 15.60
N LYS A 171 9.40 -13.29 15.03
CA LYS A 171 8.46 -14.34 15.40
C LYS A 171 8.67 -15.62 14.58
N LYS A 172 8.94 -15.45 13.28
CA LYS A 172 9.09 -16.57 12.35
C LYS A 172 9.85 -16.15 11.10
N VAL A 173 10.72 -17.03 10.61
CA VAL A 173 11.29 -16.99 9.25
C VAL A 173 10.69 -18.13 8.46
N THR A 174 10.31 -17.89 7.21
CA THR A 174 9.83 -18.94 6.31
C THR A 174 10.47 -18.76 4.93
N VAL A 175 11.06 -19.80 4.40
CA VAL A 175 11.50 -19.85 3.00
C VAL A 175 10.48 -20.66 2.20
N PHE A 176 10.09 -20.13 1.06
CA PHE A 176 9.17 -20.76 0.12
C PHE A 176 9.89 -20.96 -1.21
N ARG A 177 9.76 -22.15 -1.78
CA ARG A 177 10.22 -22.49 -3.12
C ARG A 177 9.06 -23.08 -3.91
N GLU A 178 8.74 -22.48 -5.04
CA GLU A 178 7.80 -23.08 -5.98
C GLU A 178 8.50 -24.20 -6.74
N GLN A 179 8.04 -25.43 -6.57
CA GLN A 179 8.47 -26.53 -7.40
C GLN A 179 7.71 -26.45 -8.72
N LYS A 180 8.38 -25.94 -9.75
CA LYS A 180 7.89 -26.05 -11.13
C LYS A 180 8.13 -27.49 -11.58
N SER A 181 7.11 -28.10 -12.18
CA SER A 181 7.26 -29.37 -12.89
C SER A 181 8.44 -29.25 -13.85
N ALA A 182 9.49 -30.03 -13.63
CA ALA A 182 10.56 -30.13 -14.62
C ALA A 182 9.93 -30.65 -15.92
N ASP A 183 10.15 -29.91 -17.00
CA ASP A 183 9.72 -30.26 -18.34
C ASP A 183 10.45 -31.55 -18.73
N SER A 184 9.91 -32.67 -18.30
CA SER A 184 10.49 -33.96 -18.59
C SER A 184 9.76 -34.58 -19.76
N ALA A 185 10.45 -34.65 -20.88
CA ALA A 185 10.09 -35.47 -22.03
C ALA A 185 10.04 -36.98 -21.73
N VAL A 186 9.67 -37.37 -20.52
CA VAL A 186 9.47 -38.76 -20.09
C VAL A 186 8.02 -38.88 -19.60
N THR A 187 7.23 -39.48 -20.46
CA THR A 187 5.91 -40.05 -20.19
C THR A 187 5.95 -40.88 -18.90
N ASP A 188 5.08 -40.54 -17.96
CA ASP A 188 4.69 -41.30 -16.76
C ASP A 188 5.16 -40.79 -15.39
N SER A 189 5.27 -39.52 -15.18
CA SER A 189 5.27 -39.02 -13.81
C SER A 189 4.19 -37.92 -13.64
N THR A 190 3.26 -38.15 -12.71
CA THR A 190 2.40 -37.14 -12.17
C THR A 190 3.27 -36.05 -11.56
N ALA A 191 3.66 -35.06 -12.38
CA ALA A 191 4.36 -33.89 -11.93
C ALA A 191 3.46 -33.11 -10.97
N THR A 192 3.78 -33.17 -9.70
CA THR A 192 3.03 -32.46 -8.66
C THR A 192 3.59 -31.04 -8.59
N GLU A 193 2.84 -30.06 -9.09
CA GLU A 193 3.11 -28.68 -8.76
C GLU A 193 2.90 -28.51 -7.25
N GLY A 194 3.89 -27.95 -6.56
CA GLY A 194 3.84 -27.80 -5.11
C GLY A 194 4.72 -26.67 -4.62
N VAL A 195 4.50 -26.27 -3.37
CA VAL A 195 5.33 -25.30 -2.68
C VAL A 195 6.08 -26.01 -1.58
N LEU A 196 7.39 -26.05 -1.67
CA LEU A 196 8.27 -26.46 -0.58
C LEU A 196 8.42 -25.29 0.38
N SER A 197 8.12 -25.47 1.66
CA SER A 197 8.34 -24.42 2.65
C SER A 197 9.00 -24.97 3.90
N SER A 198 9.93 -24.21 4.46
CA SER A 198 10.53 -24.48 5.77
C SER A 198 10.44 -23.24 6.63
N SER A 199 10.27 -23.41 7.94
CA SER A 199 10.13 -22.26 8.85
C SER A 199 10.86 -22.48 10.16
N PHE A 200 11.38 -21.39 10.71
CA PHE A 200 12.03 -21.30 12.02
C PHE A 200 11.35 -20.24 12.87
N SER A 201 11.09 -20.58 14.13
CA SER A 201 10.55 -19.67 15.14
C SER A 201 11.51 -19.66 16.34
N PRO A 202 12.22 -18.56 16.63
CA PRO A 202 13.14 -18.51 17.75
C PRO A 202 12.37 -18.56 19.07
N ALA A 203 12.81 -19.43 19.99
CA ALA A 203 12.25 -19.52 21.34
C ALA A 203 12.68 -18.34 22.22
N ASN A 204 13.95 -17.92 22.06
CA ASN A 204 14.57 -16.85 22.84
C ASN A 204 15.36 -15.88 21.92
N GLU A 205 15.79 -14.75 22.44
CA GLU A 205 16.62 -13.74 21.73
C GLU A 205 16.04 -13.28 20.38
N ARG A 206 14.73 -13.16 20.29
CA ARG A 206 14.01 -12.86 19.04
C ARG A 206 14.48 -11.60 18.35
N GLN A 207 14.83 -10.57 19.11
CA GLN A 207 15.35 -9.30 18.58
C GLN A 207 16.75 -9.50 17.97
N ASN A 208 17.61 -10.25 18.65
CA ASN A 208 18.97 -10.54 18.17
C ASN A 208 18.94 -11.33 16.86
N TRP A 209 18.05 -12.31 16.72
CA TRP A 209 17.86 -13.06 15.47
C TRP A 209 17.40 -12.17 14.31
N LEU A 210 16.48 -11.24 14.56
CA LEU A 210 16.04 -10.29 13.55
C LEU A 210 17.21 -9.44 13.06
N HIS A 211 18.00 -8.87 13.96
CA HIS A 211 19.16 -8.06 13.60
C HIS A 211 20.23 -8.85 12.82
N LYS A 212 20.51 -10.09 13.18
CA LYS A 212 21.44 -10.95 12.45
C LYS A 212 21.00 -11.22 11.03
N LEU A 213 19.70 -11.49 10.82
CA LEU A 213 19.14 -11.71 9.49
C LEU A 213 19.20 -10.45 8.61
N LEU A 214 18.84 -9.28 9.18
CA LEU A 214 18.87 -8.00 8.46
C LEU A 214 20.29 -7.56 8.10
N ARG A 215 21.26 -7.83 8.97
CA ARG A 215 22.69 -7.57 8.72
C ARG A 215 23.36 -8.62 7.84
N LYS A 216 22.62 -9.63 7.40
CA LYS A 216 23.16 -10.75 6.63
C LYS A 216 24.28 -11.52 7.36
N GLU A 217 24.30 -11.47 8.69
CA GLU A 217 25.24 -12.23 9.53
C GLU A 217 24.86 -13.72 9.59
N VAL A 218 23.60 -14.04 9.36
CA VAL A 218 23.05 -15.39 9.27
C VAL A 218 22.15 -15.48 8.04
N SER A 219 22.35 -16.50 7.24
CA SER A 219 21.50 -16.80 6.10
C SER A 219 20.20 -17.50 6.56
N PRO A 220 19.03 -17.11 6.06
CA PRO A 220 17.78 -17.84 6.28
C PRO A 220 17.86 -19.31 5.87
N TYR A 221 18.62 -19.61 4.83
CA TYR A 221 18.80 -20.97 4.29
C TYR A 221 19.63 -21.85 5.21
N GLU A 222 20.70 -21.31 5.80
CA GLU A 222 21.51 -22.01 6.81
C GLU A 222 20.70 -22.28 8.07
N LEU A 223 19.94 -21.28 8.51
CA LEU A 223 19.10 -21.39 9.70
C LEU A 223 18.04 -22.49 9.58
N LEU A 224 17.49 -22.66 8.38
CA LEU A 224 16.42 -23.61 8.09
C LEU A 224 16.92 -24.96 7.58
N ALA A 225 18.25 -25.14 7.43
CA ALA A 225 18.84 -26.27 6.70
C ALA A 225 18.14 -26.48 5.33
N PHE A 226 17.77 -25.38 4.69
CA PHE A 226 17.09 -25.41 3.40
C PHE A 226 18.12 -25.63 2.29
N PRO A 227 17.81 -26.38 1.22
CA PRO A 227 18.73 -26.56 0.11
C PRO A 227 19.13 -25.21 -0.49
N ASN A 228 20.29 -25.15 -1.13
CA ASN A 228 20.88 -23.94 -1.68
C ASN A 228 19.84 -22.97 -2.27
N MET A 229 20.09 -21.66 -2.05
CA MET A 229 19.27 -20.59 -2.57
C MET A 229 19.06 -20.72 -4.08
N GLU A 230 17.80 -20.60 -4.51
CA GLU A 230 17.41 -20.50 -5.92
C GLU A 230 16.82 -19.12 -6.19
N GLU A 231 16.87 -18.68 -7.45
CA GLU A 231 16.48 -17.32 -7.86
C GLU A 231 14.97 -17.01 -7.59
N ASP A 232 14.14 -18.06 -7.61
CA ASP A 232 12.69 -17.98 -7.39
C ASP A 232 12.30 -18.16 -5.90
N ASP A 233 13.26 -18.30 -4.98
CA ASP A 233 12.96 -18.48 -3.56
C ASP A 233 12.43 -17.18 -2.93
N THR A 234 11.41 -17.32 -2.09
CA THR A 234 10.85 -16.21 -1.33
C THR A 234 11.09 -16.42 0.17
N VAL A 235 11.79 -15.48 0.80
CA VAL A 235 12.00 -15.48 2.25
C VAL A 235 11.04 -14.52 2.91
N LYS A 236 10.20 -15.01 3.83
CA LYS A 236 9.26 -14.18 4.62
C LYS A 236 9.69 -14.14 6.08
N LEU A 237 9.74 -12.94 6.63
CA LEU A 237 9.96 -12.68 8.05
C LEU A 237 8.63 -12.26 8.69
N GLU A 238 8.15 -12.99 9.67
CA GLU A 238 7.07 -12.55 10.54
C GLU A 238 7.70 -11.91 11.78
N VAL A 239 7.40 -10.64 11.99
CA VAL A 239 7.99 -9.81 13.03
C VAL A 239 6.89 -9.24 13.90
N THR A 240 7.14 -9.08 15.21
CA THR A 240 6.18 -8.52 16.16
C THR A 240 6.82 -7.42 17.00
N ASP A 241 6.02 -6.41 17.36
CA ASP A 241 6.36 -5.38 18.36
C ASP A 241 5.75 -5.69 19.74
N GLY A 242 5.17 -6.90 19.90
CA GLY A 242 4.46 -7.31 21.10
C GLY A 242 2.94 -7.12 21.00
N GLU A 243 2.46 -6.12 20.27
CA GLU A 243 1.03 -5.85 20.07
C GLU A 243 0.55 -6.32 18.68
N GLN A 244 1.37 -6.13 17.67
CA GLN A 244 1.04 -6.46 16.29
C GLN A 244 2.11 -7.36 15.66
N SER A 245 1.68 -8.20 14.72
CA SER A 245 2.61 -9.01 13.91
C SER A 245 2.50 -8.61 12.45
N ARG A 246 3.66 -8.56 11.77
CA ARG A 246 3.75 -8.20 10.35
C ARG A 246 4.65 -9.18 9.63
N THR A 247 4.36 -9.39 8.35
CA THR A 247 5.17 -10.25 7.49
C THR A 247 5.90 -9.41 6.46
N PHE A 248 7.21 -9.57 6.38
CA PHE A 248 8.10 -8.94 5.42
C PHE A 248 8.69 -9.98 4.48
N VAL A 249 8.94 -9.60 3.23
CA VAL A 249 9.73 -10.40 2.30
C VAL A 249 11.15 -9.85 2.31
N LEU A 250 12.12 -10.71 2.65
CA LEU A 250 13.52 -10.32 2.71
C LEU A 250 14.05 -10.10 1.28
N ASP A 251 14.84 -9.03 1.10
CA ASP A 251 15.47 -8.65 -0.17
C ASP A 251 14.50 -8.30 -1.33
N ASP A 252 13.18 -8.20 -1.09
CA ASP A 252 12.27 -7.63 -2.08
C ASP A 252 12.18 -6.11 -1.87
N PRO A 253 12.65 -5.28 -2.83
CA PRO A 253 12.46 -3.82 -2.78
C PRO A 253 10.97 -3.42 -2.83
N ARG A 254 10.08 -4.35 -3.16
CA ARG A 254 8.62 -4.21 -3.11
C ARG A 254 8.02 -4.69 -1.79
N THR A 255 8.85 -4.79 -0.73
CA THR A 255 8.46 -5.24 0.63
C THR A 255 7.02 -4.87 1.01
N PRO A 256 6.29 -5.71 1.73
CA PRO A 256 4.84 -5.62 1.83
C PRO A 256 4.40 -4.23 2.22
N ARG A 257 3.50 -3.68 1.42
CA ARG A 257 2.85 -2.40 1.66
C ARG A 257 2.42 -2.35 3.11
N THR A 258 3.11 -1.59 3.92
CA THR A 258 2.79 -1.45 5.33
C THR A 258 1.42 -0.81 5.42
N ARG A 259 0.42 -1.59 5.79
CA ARG A 259 -0.93 -1.08 6.04
C ARG A 259 -0.99 -0.71 7.50
N GLU A 260 -1.12 0.55 7.79
CA GLU A 260 -1.30 1.03 9.15
C GLU A 260 -2.78 1.15 9.48
N LEU A 261 -3.15 0.77 10.71
CA LEU A 261 -4.49 0.99 11.21
C LEU A 261 -4.68 2.48 11.45
N ILE A 262 -5.77 3.05 10.93
CA ILE A 262 -6.15 4.43 11.20
C ILE A 262 -6.82 4.45 12.58
N PRO A 263 -6.25 5.14 13.59
CA PRO A 263 -6.87 5.24 14.89
C PRO A 263 -8.23 5.91 14.80
N THR A 264 -9.21 5.42 15.53
CA THR A 264 -10.53 6.03 15.61
C THR A 264 -11.18 5.74 16.95
N THR A 265 -11.92 6.71 17.45
CA THR A 265 -12.77 6.55 18.63
C THR A 265 -14.20 6.14 18.27
N HIS A 266 -14.55 6.11 16.98
CA HIS A 266 -15.89 5.81 16.50
C HIS A 266 -16.17 4.30 16.46
N ALA A 267 -17.38 3.93 16.92
CA ALA A 267 -17.81 2.53 17.02
C ALA A 267 -17.93 1.81 15.66
N ASP A 268 -18.10 2.55 14.56
CA ASP A 268 -18.15 2.02 13.20
C ASP A 268 -16.76 1.71 12.61
N GLY A 269 -15.69 2.07 13.33
CA GLY A 269 -14.31 1.86 12.89
C GLY A 269 -13.84 2.83 11.79
N VAL A 270 -14.60 3.91 11.53
CA VAL A 270 -14.26 4.94 10.54
C VAL A 270 -13.84 6.22 11.25
N ALA A 271 -12.58 6.60 11.11
CA ALA A 271 -12.06 7.83 11.68
C ALA A 271 -12.79 9.06 11.11
N SER A 272 -13.04 10.08 11.95
CA SER A 272 -13.47 11.39 11.47
C SER A 272 -12.42 12.02 10.57
N ASP A 273 -12.78 13.04 9.79
CA ASP A 273 -11.80 13.74 8.96
C ASP A 273 -10.71 14.42 9.80
N LYS A 274 -11.03 14.84 11.02
CA LYS A 274 -10.06 15.41 11.95
C LYS A 274 -9.07 14.36 12.45
N GLU A 275 -9.54 13.19 12.88
CA GLU A 275 -8.67 12.07 13.28
C GLU A 275 -7.80 11.59 12.12
N PHE A 276 -8.38 11.55 10.90
CA PHE A 276 -7.62 11.19 9.71
C PHE A 276 -6.56 12.22 9.35
N SER A 277 -6.85 13.54 9.47
CA SER A 277 -5.87 14.61 9.30
C SER A 277 -4.72 14.50 10.33
N GLN A 278 -5.04 14.24 11.59
CA GLN A 278 -4.03 14.01 12.64
C GLN A 278 -3.14 12.80 12.33
N PHE A 279 -3.72 11.73 11.83
CA PHE A 279 -2.97 10.57 11.38
C PHE A 279 -2.03 10.92 10.21
N CYS A 280 -2.50 11.70 9.22
CA CYS A 280 -1.67 12.20 8.12
C CYS A 280 -0.52 13.09 8.62
N ALA A 281 -0.79 13.95 9.59
CA ALA A 281 0.21 14.83 10.20
C ALA A 281 1.32 14.04 10.88
N LYS A 282 0.96 13.04 11.69
CA LYS A 282 1.92 12.14 12.32
C LYS A 282 2.75 11.39 11.26
N ALA A 283 2.11 10.86 10.24
CA ALA A 283 2.79 10.14 9.16
C ALA A 283 3.80 11.03 8.40
N ALA A 284 3.48 12.32 8.22
CA ALA A 284 4.40 13.28 7.58
C ALA A 284 5.59 13.59 8.49
N SER A 285 5.37 13.86 9.78
CA SER A 285 6.44 14.09 10.75
C SER A 285 7.42 12.92 10.84
N ASP A 286 6.89 11.70 10.93
CA ASP A 286 7.72 10.50 10.97
C ASP A 286 8.56 10.33 9.68
N LEU A 287 8.07 10.85 8.55
CA LEU A 287 8.81 10.82 7.28
C LEU A 287 9.90 11.89 7.19
N GLU A 288 9.70 13.06 7.81
CA GLU A 288 10.73 14.10 7.94
C GLU A 288 11.92 13.59 8.76
N ASP A 289 11.63 12.92 9.88
CA ASP A 289 12.66 12.37 10.78
C ASP A 289 13.51 11.27 10.11
N ASP A 290 12.95 10.53 9.15
CA ASP A 290 13.67 9.48 8.40
C ASP A 290 14.60 10.05 7.29
N THR A 291 14.55 11.34 7.01
CA THR A 291 15.32 11.97 5.91
C THR A 291 16.66 12.56 6.39
N TYR A 292 16.95 12.50 7.68
CA TYR A 292 18.20 12.88 8.33
C TYR A 292 18.90 11.61 8.89
#